data_6e91a29788ceec0c3c2d019f0979b2fb
#
_entry.id   6e91a29788ceec0c3c2d019f0979b2fb
#
_cell.length_a   1.000
_cell.length_b   1.000
_cell.length_c   1.000
_cell.angle_alpha   90.00
_cell.angle_beta   90.00
_cell.angle_gamma   90.00
#
_symmetry.space_group_name_H-M   'P 1'
#
loop_
_entity.id
_entity.type
_entity.pdbx_description
1 polymer ?
#
loop_
_entity_poly.entity_id
_entity_poly.type
_entity_poly.pdbx_seq_one_letter_code
_entity_poly.pdbx_strand_id
1 'polypeptide(L)'
;MEKCALCIGINDYPGTGNDLAGCVNDANDWAAVFNKRGFSVEKLLDKQATGDAIRKAIKALVTQAKRGDLVVVQYSGHGSFVPDQDGDEPDGTDECLCPYDITSKGPITDDEMFDLFSARQQGVKVFMISDSCHSGTVARFAPIVTGAFRIS
;
A
#
# COMPACT_ATOMS: atom_id res chain seq x y z
N MET A 1 16.42 -15.05 8.19
CA MET A 1 15.23 -14.21 8.01
C MET A 1 15.53 -13.06 7.06
N GLU A 2 14.82 -12.99 5.97
CA GLU A 2 14.90 -11.86 5.05
C GLU A 2 13.91 -10.78 5.47
N LYS A 3 14.29 -9.54 5.26
CA LYS A 3 13.43 -8.37 5.51
C LYS A 3 13.37 -7.55 4.24
N CYS A 4 12.17 -7.37 3.68
CA CYS A 4 11.96 -6.63 2.45
C CYS A 4 10.91 -5.56 2.67
N ALA A 5 11.11 -4.40 2.07
CA ALA A 5 10.18 -3.28 2.16
C ALA A 5 9.90 -2.70 0.78
N LEU A 6 8.65 -2.33 0.55
CA LEU A 6 8.22 -1.57 -0.61
C LEU A 6 7.71 -0.23 -0.11
N CYS A 7 8.31 0.86 -0.58
CA CYS A 7 7.90 2.21 -0.20
C CYS A 7 7.30 2.91 -1.42
N ILE A 8 6.06 3.35 -1.27
CA ILE A 8 5.27 3.96 -2.35
C ILE A 8 4.97 5.39 -1.97
N GLY A 9 5.32 6.33 -2.85
CA GLY A 9 5.03 7.74 -2.63
C GLY A 9 4.54 8.40 -3.90
N ILE A 10 3.36 9.04 -3.84
CA ILE A 10 2.73 9.65 -5.00
C ILE A 10 2.33 11.08 -4.66
N ASN A 11 2.97 12.04 -5.30
CA ASN A 11 2.59 13.46 -5.23
C ASN A 11 1.75 13.86 -6.42
N ASP A 12 2.04 13.33 -7.60
CA ASP A 12 1.47 13.75 -8.86
C ASP A 12 0.31 12.84 -9.24
N TYR A 13 -0.86 13.45 -9.42
CA TYR A 13 -2.10 12.75 -9.83
C TYR A 13 -2.64 13.42 -11.08
N PRO A 14 -2.12 13.04 -12.26
CA PRO A 14 -2.47 13.73 -13.50
C PRO A 14 -3.99 13.70 -13.77
N GLY A 15 -4.52 14.83 -14.17
CA GLY A 15 -5.92 14.96 -14.54
C GLY A 15 -6.88 15.09 -13.37
N THR A 16 -6.41 15.11 -12.14
CA THR A 16 -7.29 15.16 -10.97
C THR A 16 -7.37 16.54 -10.33
N GLY A 17 -6.33 17.38 -10.48
CA GLY A 17 -6.23 18.62 -9.74
C GLY A 17 -5.93 18.43 -8.25
N ASN A 18 -5.54 17.24 -7.82
CA ASN A 18 -5.38 16.88 -6.42
C ASN A 18 -3.95 16.44 -6.08
N ASP A 19 -2.96 17.12 -6.63
CA ASP A 19 -1.56 16.80 -6.34
C ASP A 19 -1.24 16.99 -4.86
N LEU A 20 -0.32 16.18 -4.37
CA LEU A 20 0.22 16.28 -3.02
C LEU A 20 1.66 16.73 -3.07
N ALA A 21 2.24 17.08 -1.93
CA ALA A 21 3.58 17.65 -1.90
C ALA A 21 4.58 16.91 -1.02
N GLY A 22 4.14 16.07 -0.11
CA GLY A 22 5.03 15.43 0.86
C GLY A 22 5.20 13.94 0.74
N CYS A 23 4.48 13.30 -0.18
CA CYS A 23 4.39 11.85 -0.19
C CYS A 23 5.65 11.17 -0.69
N VAL A 24 6.29 11.74 -1.70
CA VAL A 24 7.56 11.20 -2.20
C VAL A 24 8.64 11.32 -1.13
N ASN A 25 8.69 12.46 -0.43
CA ASN A 25 9.63 12.62 0.69
C ASN A 25 9.37 11.61 1.79
N ASP A 26 8.11 11.37 2.13
CA ASP A 26 7.74 10.38 3.14
C ASP A 26 8.23 8.98 2.74
N ALA A 27 8.01 8.59 1.51
CA ALA A 27 8.46 7.29 1.04
C ALA A 27 9.98 7.17 1.11
N ASN A 28 10.69 8.24 0.74
CA ASN A 28 12.15 8.24 0.82
C ASN A 28 12.63 8.17 2.27
N ASP A 29 11.96 8.85 3.20
CA ASP A 29 12.31 8.81 4.62
C ASP A 29 12.10 7.39 5.19
N TRP A 30 10.99 6.76 4.86
CA TRP A 30 10.74 5.39 5.28
C TRP A 30 11.77 4.43 4.68
N ALA A 31 12.10 4.61 3.41
CA ALA A 31 13.11 3.79 2.74
C ALA A 31 14.46 3.89 3.44
N ALA A 32 14.85 5.09 3.86
CA ALA A 32 16.11 5.29 4.58
C ALA A 32 16.10 4.56 5.93
N VAL A 33 14.98 4.63 6.65
CA VAL A 33 14.83 3.93 7.93
C VAL A 33 14.93 2.43 7.74
N PHE A 34 14.24 1.89 6.74
CA PHE A 34 14.29 0.44 6.48
C PHE A 34 15.69 0.00 6.07
N ASN A 35 16.36 0.78 5.23
CA ASN A 35 17.73 0.48 4.84
C ASN A 35 18.65 0.37 6.05
N LYS A 36 18.54 1.30 6.98
CA LYS A 36 19.35 1.27 8.21
C LYS A 36 19.09 0.04 9.05
N ARG A 37 17.88 -0.52 8.93
CA ARG A 37 17.49 -1.69 9.72
C ARG A 37 17.70 -3.00 8.99
N GLY A 38 18.41 -2.96 7.86
CA GLY A 38 18.80 -4.17 7.15
C GLY A 38 17.77 -4.71 6.18
N PHE A 39 16.77 -3.89 5.82
CA PHE A 39 15.78 -4.29 4.81
C PHE A 39 16.34 -4.11 3.40
N SER A 40 15.95 -5.01 2.51
CA SER A 40 16.05 -4.75 1.06
C SER A 40 14.84 -3.88 0.69
N VAL A 41 15.11 -2.72 0.09
CA VAL A 41 14.08 -1.72 -0.16
C VAL A 41 13.87 -1.50 -1.65
N GLU A 42 12.61 -1.53 -2.06
CA GLU A 42 12.17 -1.11 -3.38
C GLU A 42 11.30 0.13 -3.22
N LYS A 43 11.43 1.08 -4.15
CA LYS A 43 10.62 2.31 -4.14
C LYS A 43 9.84 2.43 -5.44
N LEU A 44 8.58 2.83 -5.32
CA LEU A 44 7.74 3.23 -6.45
C LEU A 44 7.27 4.66 -6.19
N LEU A 45 7.80 5.60 -6.96
CA LEU A 45 7.56 7.02 -6.76
C LEU A 45 6.87 7.62 -7.99
N ASP A 46 5.80 8.38 -7.76
CA ASP A 46 5.04 9.10 -8.78
C ASP A 46 4.69 8.19 -9.97
N LYS A 47 5.17 8.49 -11.16
CA LYS A 47 4.80 7.75 -12.37
C LYS A 47 5.19 6.27 -12.34
N GLN A 48 6.07 5.88 -11.44
CA GLN A 48 6.41 4.47 -11.25
C GLN A 48 5.33 3.72 -10.48
N ALA A 49 4.50 4.44 -9.74
CA ALA A 49 3.50 3.87 -8.84
C ALA A 49 2.14 3.74 -9.50
N THR A 50 2.10 3.11 -10.68
CA THR A 50 0.84 2.74 -11.30
C THR A 50 0.19 1.59 -10.54
N GLY A 51 -1.11 1.41 -10.74
CA GLY A 51 -1.83 0.32 -10.09
C GLY A 51 -1.21 -1.03 -10.38
N ASP A 52 -0.90 -1.29 -11.65
CA ASP A 52 -0.30 -2.56 -12.05
C ASP A 52 1.09 -2.75 -11.45
N ALA A 53 1.90 -1.68 -11.40
CA ALA A 53 3.25 -1.76 -10.81
C ALA A 53 3.17 -2.07 -9.31
N ILE A 54 2.24 -1.43 -8.62
CA ILE A 54 2.04 -1.67 -7.18
C ILE A 54 1.61 -3.11 -6.94
N ARG A 55 0.61 -3.59 -7.69
CA ARG A 55 0.12 -4.98 -7.55
C ARG A 55 1.22 -5.98 -7.82
N LYS A 56 1.97 -5.78 -8.89
CA LYS A 56 3.06 -6.67 -9.28
C LYS A 56 4.16 -6.70 -8.22
N ALA A 57 4.54 -5.55 -7.70
CA ALA A 57 5.59 -5.46 -6.69
C ALA A 57 5.17 -6.15 -5.39
N ILE A 58 3.95 -5.92 -4.94
CA ILE A 58 3.43 -6.56 -3.72
C ILE A 58 3.37 -8.07 -3.91
N LYS A 59 2.82 -8.52 -5.02
CA LYS A 59 2.70 -9.95 -5.30
C LYS A 59 4.08 -10.62 -5.31
N ALA A 60 5.05 -9.99 -5.95
CA ALA A 60 6.41 -10.54 -6.00
C ALA A 60 7.02 -10.66 -4.62
N LEU A 61 6.93 -9.60 -3.81
CA LEU A 61 7.49 -9.62 -2.45
C LEU A 61 6.83 -10.69 -1.59
N VAL A 62 5.52 -10.76 -1.65
CA VAL A 62 4.73 -11.64 -0.79
C VAL A 62 4.94 -13.11 -1.17
N THR A 63 4.98 -13.42 -2.47
CA THR A 63 5.11 -14.80 -2.92
C THR A 63 6.55 -15.31 -2.86
N GLN A 64 7.53 -14.44 -2.95
CA GLN A 64 8.94 -14.83 -2.84
C GLN A 64 9.39 -14.99 -1.39
N ALA A 65 8.72 -14.37 -0.45
CA ALA A 65 9.05 -14.46 0.96
C ALA A 65 8.81 -15.87 1.49
N LYS A 66 9.67 -16.29 2.40
CA LYS A 66 9.65 -17.63 2.97
C LYS A 66 9.35 -17.54 4.46
N ARG A 67 8.96 -18.66 5.04
CA ARG A 67 8.65 -18.75 6.45
C ARG A 67 9.71 -18.04 7.31
N GLY A 68 9.25 -17.15 8.17
CA GLY A 68 10.11 -16.35 9.04
C GLY A 68 10.52 -15.01 8.45
N ASP A 69 10.26 -14.78 7.17
CA ASP A 69 10.59 -13.51 6.52
C ASP A 69 9.58 -12.43 6.88
N LEU A 70 10.02 -11.18 6.73
CA LEU A 70 9.22 -10.00 7.03
C LEU A 70 9.08 -9.15 5.77
N VAL A 71 7.86 -8.80 5.42
CA VAL A 71 7.55 -7.92 4.30
C VAL A 71 6.80 -6.71 4.84
N VAL A 72 7.25 -5.51 4.48
CA VAL A 72 6.58 -4.27 4.85
C VAL A 72 6.23 -3.51 3.58
N VAL A 73 5.00 -3.05 3.48
CA VAL A 73 4.55 -2.17 2.40
C VAL A 73 4.16 -0.83 3.03
N GLN A 74 4.83 0.23 2.60
CA GLN A 74 4.57 1.59 3.06
C GLN A 74 3.96 2.38 1.91
N TYR A 75 2.89 3.12 2.19
CA TYR A 75 2.19 3.92 1.19
C TYR A 75 1.97 5.33 1.71
N SER A 76 2.37 6.32 0.90
CA SER A 76 2.02 7.74 1.11
C SER A 76 1.42 8.26 -0.19
N GLY A 77 0.17 8.66 -0.14
CA GLY A 77 -0.56 9.16 -1.30
C GLY A 77 -2.01 9.39 -0.94
N HIS A 78 -2.85 9.58 -1.94
CA HIS A 78 -4.28 9.69 -1.71
C HIS A 78 -4.90 8.34 -1.40
N GLY A 79 -5.90 8.37 -0.53
CA GLY A 79 -6.83 7.30 -0.35
C GLY A 79 -8.23 7.81 -0.65
N SER A 80 -9.16 6.89 -0.88
CA SER A 80 -10.52 7.25 -1.21
C SER A 80 -11.46 6.10 -0.84
N PHE A 81 -12.74 6.28 -1.10
CA PHE A 81 -13.75 5.25 -0.96
C PHE A 81 -14.35 4.93 -2.31
N VAL A 82 -14.69 3.67 -2.50
CA VAL A 82 -15.49 3.23 -3.64
C VAL A 82 -16.74 2.55 -3.09
N PRO A 83 -17.85 2.51 -3.87
CA PRO A 83 -19.04 1.80 -3.43
C PRO A 83 -18.72 0.34 -3.14
N ASP A 84 -19.23 -0.17 -2.03
CA ASP A 84 -19.08 -1.56 -1.66
C ASP A 84 -20.00 -2.41 -2.52
N GLN A 85 -19.44 -3.24 -3.36
CA GLN A 85 -20.21 -4.09 -4.26
C GLN A 85 -20.53 -5.45 -3.65
N ASP A 86 -19.86 -5.79 -2.57
CA ASP A 86 -20.03 -7.08 -1.90
C ASP A 86 -20.98 -7.00 -0.71
N GLY A 87 -21.29 -5.80 -0.25
CA GLY A 87 -22.18 -5.60 0.89
C GLY A 87 -21.56 -5.96 2.22
N ASP A 88 -20.24 -6.10 2.30
CA ASP A 88 -19.55 -6.51 3.52
C ASP A 88 -19.10 -5.35 4.41
N GLU A 89 -19.25 -4.11 3.94
CA GLU A 89 -18.90 -2.92 4.72
C GLU A 89 -20.15 -2.30 5.33
N PRO A 90 -20.12 -1.96 6.62
CA PRO A 90 -21.31 -1.40 7.27
C PRO A 90 -21.79 -0.09 6.68
N ASP A 91 -20.89 0.71 6.11
CA ASP A 91 -21.23 2.00 5.52
C ASP A 91 -21.48 1.93 4.00
N GLY A 92 -21.40 0.73 3.42
CA GLY A 92 -21.62 0.53 2.00
C GLY A 92 -20.49 1.00 1.11
N THR A 93 -19.29 1.21 1.65
CA THR A 93 -18.13 1.63 0.88
C THR A 93 -16.89 0.81 1.25
N ASP A 94 -16.00 0.63 0.26
CA ASP A 94 -14.67 0.06 0.48
C ASP A 94 -13.62 1.15 0.48
N GLU A 95 -12.66 1.06 1.37
CA GLU A 95 -11.50 1.94 1.35
C GLU A 95 -10.56 1.51 0.24
N CYS A 96 -9.82 2.48 -0.31
CA CYS A 96 -8.91 2.17 -1.41
C CYS A 96 -7.71 3.10 -1.41
N LEU A 97 -6.66 2.65 -2.08
CA LEU A 97 -5.48 3.46 -2.40
C LEU A 97 -5.65 4.01 -3.82
N CYS A 98 -5.14 5.22 -4.03
CA CYS A 98 -5.19 5.86 -5.34
C CYS A 98 -3.80 5.79 -5.99
N PRO A 99 -3.60 4.89 -6.97
CA PRO A 99 -2.32 4.85 -7.68
C PRO A 99 -2.17 6.05 -8.61
N TYR A 100 -0.97 6.21 -9.16
CA TYR A 100 -0.65 7.31 -10.06
C TYR A 100 -1.65 7.42 -11.22
N ASP A 101 -2.09 6.29 -11.77
CA ASP A 101 -2.99 6.23 -12.91
C ASP A 101 -4.45 6.01 -12.50
N ILE A 102 -4.85 6.59 -11.37
CA ILE A 102 -6.20 6.43 -10.81
C ILE A 102 -7.29 6.81 -11.81
N THR A 103 -7.08 7.84 -12.63
CA THR A 103 -8.10 8.32 -13.55
C THR A 103 -8.38 7.35 -14.70
N SER A 104 -7.40 6.56 -15.10
CA SER A 104 -7.55 5.64 -16.23
C SER A 104 -7.75 4.20 -15.80
N LYS A 105 -7.16 3.78 -14.67
CA LYS A 105 -7.16 2.38 -14.25
C LYS A 105 -7.91 2.12 -12.95
N GLY A 106 -8.28 3.17 -12.23
CA GLY A 106 -9.03 3.05 -11.00
C GLY A 106 -8.19 2.75 -9.77
N PRO A 107 -8.87 2.57 -8.63
CA PRO A 107 -8.20 2.39 -7.34
C PRO A 107 -7.78 0.94 -7.10
N ILE A 108 -6.97 0.77 -6.05
CA ILE A 108 -6.70 -0.54 -5.46
C ILE A 108 -7.50 -0.59 -4.16
N THR A 109 -8.46 -1.50 -4.06
CA THR A 109 -9.31 -1.61 -2.89
C THR A 109 -8.58 -2.33 -1.76
N ASP A 110 -9.07 -2.16 -0.53
CA ASP A 110 -8.52 -2.88 0.61
C ASP A 110 -8.76 -4.38 0.49
N ASP A 111 -9.88 -4.80 -0.10
CA ASP A 111 -10.14 -6.21 -0.37
C ASP A 111 -9.08 -6.80 -1.30
N GLU A 112 -8.72 -6.06 -2.33
CA GLU A 112 -7.66 -6.48 -3.25
C GLU A 112 -6.31 -6.56 -2.56
N MET A 113 -6.00 -5.59 -1.71
CA MET A 113 -4.77 -5.61 -0.92
C MET A 113 -4.73 -6.83 -0.01
N PHE A 114 -5.84 -7.14 0.64
CA PHE A 114 -5.95 -8.31 1.49
C PHE A 114 -5.68 -9.59 0.70
N ASP A 115 -6.26 -9.70 -0.50
CA ASP A 115 -6.04 -10.86 -1.36
C ASP A 115 -4.58 -11.01 -1.74
N LEU A 116 -3.92 -9.91 -2.08
CA LEU A 116 -2.50 -9.93 -2.42
C LEU A 116 -1.66 -10.43 -1.24
N PHE A 117 -1.93 -9.94 -0.03
CA PHE A 117 -1.21 -10.37 1.16
C PHE A 117 -1.50 -11.81 1.53
N SER A 118 -2.70 -12.29 1.23
CA SER A 118 -3.11 -13.66 1.55
C SER A 118 -2.36 -14.71 0.73
N ALA A 119 -1.71 -14.31 -0.35
CA ALA A 119 -0.93 -15.24 -1.18
C ALA A 119 0.40 -15.64 -0.55
N ARG A 120 0.75 -15.09 0.61
CA ARG A 120 2.02 -15.38 1.29
C ARG A 120 2.07 -16.82 1.78
N GLN A 121 3.28 -17.33 1.91
CA GLN A 121 3.50 -18.62 2.56
C GLN A 121 3.23 -18.52 4.06
N GLN A 122 2.91 -19.64 4.67
CA GLN A 122 2.71 -19.69 6.12
C GLN A 122 3.99 -19.28 6.84
N GLY A 123 3.83 -18.43 7.86
CA GLY A 123 4.96 -17.96 8.66
C GLY A 123 5.62 -16.70 8.12
N VAL A 124 5.18 -16.19 6.99
CA VAL A 124 5.62 -14.89 6.48
C VAL A 124 4.81 -13.79 7.17
N LYS A 125 5.50 -12.81 7.72
CA LYS A 125 4.87 -11.65 8.37
C LYS A 125 4.76 -10.51 7.39
N VAL A 126 3.58 -9.93 7.28
CA VAL A 126 3.32 -8.80 6.39
C VAL A 126 2.74 -7.66 7.19
N PHE A 127 3.33 -6.48 7.06
CA PHE A 127 2.84 -5.25 7.68
C PHE A 127 2.58 -4.22 6.60
N MET A 128 1.51 -3.46 6.77
CA MET A 128 1.24 -2.33 5.91
C MET A 128 1.19 -1.05 6.74
N ILE A 129 1.92 -0.04 6.28
CA ILE A 129 1.94 1.30 6.84
C ILE A 129 1.33 2.22 5.81
N SER A 130 0.19 2.81 6.13
CA SER A 130 -0.49 3.71 5.21
C SER A 130 -0.60 5.11 5.82
N ASP A 131 -0.08 6.09 5.10
CA ASP A 131 -0.14 7.50 5.45
C ASP A 131 -0.87 8.22 4.33
N SER A 132 -2.19 8.06 4.31
CA SER A 132 -3.03 8.63 3.26
C SER A 132 -3.35 10.09 3.56
N CYS A 133 -3.14 10.95 2.56
CA CYS A 133 -3.28 12.39 2.70
C CYS A 133 -4.60 12.87 2.12
N HIS A 134 -5.72 12.43 2.68
CA HIS A 134 -7.01 12.92 2.26
C HIS A 134 -7.90 13.10 3.49
N SER A 135 -8.76 14.11 3.43
CA SER A 135 -9.57 14.46 4.58
C SER A 135 -10.62 13.39 4.88
N GLY A 136 -10.76 13.08 6.15
CA GLY A 136 -11.85 12.24 6.64
C GLY A 136 -11.66 10.74 6.51
N THR A 137 -10.63 10.28 5.81
CA THR A 137 -10.47 8.85 5.59
C THR A 137 -9.13 8.27 6.08
N VAL A 138 -8.18 9.13 6.47
CA VAL A 138 -6.87 8.67 6.95
C VAL A 138 -7.01 7.67 8.08
N ALA A 139 -7.86 7.97 9.05
CA ALA A 139 -8.05 7.11 10.20
C ALA A 139 -8.63 5.74 9.81
N ARG A 140 -9.26 5.65 8.67
CA ARG A 140 -9.89 4.40 8.24
C ARG A 140 -8.91 3.39 7.68
N PHE A 141 -7.74 3.85 7.29
CA PHE A 141 -6.68 2.93 6.86
C PHE A 141 -5.98 2.26 8.03
N ALA A 142 -6.10 2.80 9.24
CA ALA A 142 -5.52 2.19 10.42
C ALA A 142 -6.02 0.75 10.65
N PRO A 143 -7.32 0.45 10.50
CA PRO A 143 -7.78 -0.93 10.61
C PRO A 143 -7.17 -1.86 9.57
N ILE A 144 -6.91 -1.36 8.37
CA ILE A 144 -6.25 -2.17 7.33
C ILE A 144 -4.85 -2.53 7.77
N VAL A 145 -4.11 -1.56 8.29
CA VAL A 145 -2.77 -1.80 8.83
C VAL A 145 -2.83 -2.84 9.94
N THR A 146 -3.78 -2.68 10.85
CA THR A 146 -3.98 -3.62 11.94
C THR A 146 -4.35 -5.01 11.42
N GLY A 147 -5.19 -5.05 10.40
CA GLY A 147 -5.56 -6.29 9.75
C GLY A 147 -4.36 -7.01 9.15
N ALA A 148 -3.42 -6.26 8.56
CA ALA A 148 -2.21 -6.83 8.02
C ALA A 148 -1.37 -7.51 9.10
N PHE A 149 -1.31 -6.96 10.29
CA PHE A 149 -0.63 -7.60 11.41
C PHE A 149 -1.26 -8.94 11.75
N ARG A 150 -2.58 -9.01 11.71
CA ARG A 150 -3.28 -10.23 12.07
C ARG A 150 -3.11 -11.32 11.05
N ILE A 151 -2.83 -10.95 9.83
CA ILE A 151 -2.59 -11.91 8.77
C ILE A 151 -1.30 -12.68 9.03
N SER A 152 -0.37 -12.05 9.71
CA SER A 152 0.89 -12.70 10.02
C SER A 152 0.70 -13.82 11.02
#